data_3eda53a053dd89270732704d7142f851
#
_entry.id   3eda53a053dd89270732704d7142f851
#
_cell.length_a   1.000
_cell.length_b   1.000
_cell.length_c   1.000
_cell.angle_alpha   90.00
_cell.angle_beta   90.00
_cell.angle_gamma   90.00
#
_symmetry.space_group_name_H-M   'P 1'
#
loop_
_entity.id
_entity.type
_entity.pdbx_description
1 polymer ?
#
loop_
_entity_poly.entity_id
_entity_poly.type
_entity_poly.pdbx_seq_one_letter_code
_entity_poly.pdbx_strand_id
1 'polypeptide(L)'
;MSGRGRLRGAAAAGLAVLALLIWGLPFPAYETATLLPVETVQLARTEDGRVLLRTEAGDGVGADWSAAVRELRANAPGTVLLDTAEQLVLCTDEPELLQEAAESGDLRPAVQLRHADALRGTDGLAELLHAHESDWTLAEVLARLRRGLMAAQ
;
A
#
# COMPACT_ATOMS: atom_id res chain seq x y z
N MET A 1 -33.94 -55.93 -14.96
CA MET A 1 -34.59 -54.83 -14.23
C MET A 1 -33.56 -53.88 -13.57
N SER A 2 -32.58 -53.30 -14.25
CA SER A 2 -31.59 -52.43 -13.60
C SER A 2 -31.29 -51.07 -14.29
N GLY A 3 -31.96 -50.80 -15.40
CA GLY A 3 -31.71 -49.53 -16.12
C GLY A 3 -32.31 -48.26 -15.45
N ARG A 4 -33.49 -48.39 -14.86
CA ARG A 4 -34.22 -47.28 -14.25
C ARG A 4 -33.56 -46.74 -12.97
N GLY A 5 -32.88 -47.58 -12.21
CA GLY A 5 -32.15 -47.16 -11.00
C GLY A 5 -30.90 -46.33 -11.33
N ARG A 6 -30.19 -46.73 -12.38
CA ARG A 6 -28.98 -45.98 -12.83
C ARG A 6 -29.32 -44.62 -13.44
N LEU A 7 -30.44 -44.50 -14.18
CA LEU A 7 -30.89 -43.22 -14.71
C LEU A 7 -31.32 -42.25 -13.59
N ARG A 8 -32.00 -42.73 -12.55
CA ARG A 8 -32.42 -41.94 -11.40
C ARG A 8 -31.21 -41.46 -10.59
N GLY A 9 -30.18 -42.30 -10.41
CA GLY A 9 -28.94 -41.93 -9.75
C GLY A 9 -28.14 -40.88 -10.52
N ALA A 10 -28.05 -41.00 -11.85
CA ALA A 10 -27.38 -40.03 -12.70
C ALA A 10 -28.12 -38.66 -12.72
N ALA A 11 -29.45 -38.68 -12.75
CA ALA A 11 -30.24 -37.43 -12.67
C ALA A 11 -30.11 -36.75 -11.32
N ALA A 12 -30.07 -37.48 -10.21
CA ALA A 12 -29.85 -36.92 -8.87
C ALA A 12 -28.45 -36.33 -8.71
N ALA A 13 -27.42 -37.02 -9.24
CA ALA A 13 -26.05 -36.49 -9.24
C ALA A 13 -25.92 -35.21 -10.10
N GLY A 14 -26.57 -35.18 -11.27
CA GLY A 14 -26.60 -34.00 -12.13
C GLY A 14 -27.29 -32.79 -11.46
N LEU A 15 -28.41 -33.03 -10.76
CA LEU A 15 -29.09 -31.98 -9.99
C LEU A 15 -28.26 -31.47 -8.81
N ALA A 16 -27.54 -32.37 -8.12
CA ALA A 16 -26.65 -31.97 -7.03
C ALA A 16 -25.46 -31.10 -7.52
N VAL A 17 -24.86 -31.46 -8.66
CA VAL A 17 -23.81 -30.67 -9.31
C VAL A 17 -24.36 -29.32 -9.77
N LEU A 18 -25.56 -29.30 -10.37
CA LEU A 18 -26.20 -28.06 -10.79
C LEU A 18 -26.56 -27.14 -9.60
N ALA A 19 -27.03 -27.72 -8.50
CA ALA A 19 -27.29 -26.98 -7.26
C ALA A 19 -26.01 -26.39 -6.66
N LEU A 20 -24.89 -27.14 -6.67
CA LEU A 20 -23.59 -26.65 -6.26
C LEU A 20 -23.07 -25.50 -7.16
N LEU A 21 -23.34 -25.57 -8.48
CA LEU A 21 -22.95 -24.51 -9.41
C LEU A 21 -23.84 -23.26 -9.28
N ILE A 22 -25.13 -23.40 -8.94
CA ILE A 22 -26.08 -22.28 -8.80
C ILE A 22 -25.94 -21.61 -7.42
N TRP A 23 -25.76 -22.40 -6.36
CA TRP A 23 -25.61 -21.85 -5.01
C TRP A 23 -24.17 -21.41 -4.69
N GLY A 24 -23.24 -21.65 -5.62
CA GLY A 24 -21.83 -21.36 -5.46
C GLY A 24 -21.19 -22.27 -4.41
N LEU A 25 -19.98 -22.67 -4.65
CA LEU A 25 -19.12 -23.12 -3.56
C LEU A 25 -18.98 -21.93 -2.59
N PRO A 26 -19.03 -22.13 -1.26
CA PRO A 26 -18.75 -21.09 -0.30
C PRO A 26 -17.24 -20.76 -0.32
N PHE A 27 -16.79 -20.28 -1.46
CA PHE A 27 -15.53 -19.54 -1.47
C PHE A 27 -15.83 -18.22 -0.76
N PRO A 28 -15.09 -17.88 0.31
CA PRO A 28 -15.16 -16.52 0.79
C PRO A 28 -14.85 -15.65 -0.42
N ALA A 29 -15.84 -14.94 -0.92
CA ALA A 29 -15.61 -13.86 -1.86
C ALA A 29 -14.78 -12.84 -1.08
N TYR A 30 -13.47 -12.89 -1.22
CA TYR A 30 -12.62 -11.78 -0.85
C TYR A 30 -13.08 -10.64 -1.75
N GLU A 31 -13.80 -9.71 -1.18
CA GLU A 31 -14.24 -8.52 -1.88
C GLU A 31 -12.99 -7.77 -2.33
N THR A 32 -12.60 -7.98 -3.58
CA THR A 32 -11.52 -7.22 -4.22
C THR A 32 -11.80 -5.71 -4.22
N ALA A 33 -13.05 -5.32 -3.95
CA ALA A 33 -13.49 -3.95 -3.71
C ALA A 33 -12.88 -3.29 -2.46
N THR A 34 -12.20 -4.05 -1.59
CA THR A 34 -11.58 -3.53 -0.36
C THR A 34 -10.09 -3.23 -0.50
N LEU A 35 -9.48 -3.48 -1.65
CA LEU A 35 -8.07 -3.14 -1.89
C LEU A 35 -7.96 -1.67 -2.29
N LEU A 36 -7.15 -0.93 -1.54
CA LEU A 36 -6.87 0.49 -1.75
C LEU A 36 -5.41 0.65 -2.21
N PRO A 37 -5.16 0.67 -3.54
CA PRO A 37 -3.84 0.98 -4.05
C PRO A 37 -3.49 2.43 -3.72
N VAL A 38 -2.24 2.68 -3.38
CA VAL A 38 -1.69 4.00 -3.09
C VAL A 38 -0.71 4.35 -4.21
N GLU A 39 -0.89 5.49 -4.84
CA GLU A 39 0.05 6.00 -5.84
C GLU A 39 1.11 6.89 -5.20
N THR A 40 0.70 7.71 -4.23
CA THR A 40 1.59 8.68 -3.60
C THR A 40 1.52 8.62 -2.09
N VAL A 41 2.67 8.58 -1.45
CA VAL A 41 2.83 8.71 0.00
C VAL A 41 3.51 10.03 0.29
N GLN A 42 2.89 10.90 1.07
CA GLN A 42 3.51 12.09 1.62
C GLN A 42 3.90 11.84 3.07
N LEU A 43 5.15 12.17 3.39
CA LEU A 43 5.75 11.94 4.71
C LEU A 43 6.17 13.26 5.34
N ALA A 44 5.62 13.57 6.49
CA ALA A 44 5.88 14.80 7.23
C ALA A 44 6.00 14.58 8.72
N ARG A 45 6.42 15.62 9.46
CA ARG A 45 6.26 15.72 10.91
C ARG A 45 5.10 16.64 11.24
N THR A 46 4.35 16.28 12.26
CA THR A 46 3.37 17.15 12.89
C THR A 46 4.08 18.15 13.82
N GLU A 47 3.39 19.20 14.25
CA GLU A 47 3.93 20.20 15.19
C GLU A 47 4.39 19.60 16.53
N ASP A 48 3.76 18.52 16.96
CA ASP A 48 4.12 17.77 18.17
C ASP A 48 5.19 16.69 17.92
N GLY A 49 5.83 16.69 16.73
CA GLY A 49 6.95 15.84 16.38
C GLY A 49 6.58 14.41 15.99
N ARG A 50 5.29 14.08 15.83
CA ARG A 50 4.86 12.76 15.35
C ARG A 50 5.00 12.64 13.84
N VAL A 51 5.16 11.43 13.36
CA VAL A 51 5.16 11.09 11.93
C VAL A 51 3.74 11.17 11.39
N LEU A 52 3.55 11.89 10.30
CA LEU A 52 2.31 11.96 9.54
C LEU A 52 2.53 11.35 8.16
N LEU A 53 1.77 10.32 7.86
CA LEU A 53 1.61 9.76 6.53
C LEU A 53 0.31 10.25 5.93
N ARG A 54 0.36 10.80 4.72
CA ARG A 54 -0.81 11.16 3.93
C ARG A 54 -0.79 10.44 2.61
N THR A 55 -1.91 9.79 2.29
CA THR A 55 -2.12 9.03 1.04
C THR A 55 -3.52 9.30 0.49
N GLU A 56 -3.80 8.81 -0.70
CA GLU A 56 -5.15 8.83 -1.28
C GLU A 56 -6.15 7.97 -0.47
N ALA A 57 -5.64 6.98 0.27
CA ALA A 57 -6.45 6.09 1.12
C ALA A 57 -6.77 6.69 2.50
N GLY A 58 -6.13 7.81 2.88
CA GLY A 58 -6.29 8.50 4.16
C GLY A 58 -4.98 8.91 4.79
N ASP A 59 -5.07 9.38 6.02
CA ASP A 59 -3.94 9.83 6.84
C ASP A 59 -3.69 8.86 8.00
N GLY A 60 -2.42 8.72 8.39
CA GLY A 60 -1.99 8.00 9.60
C GLY A 60 -0.96 8.80 10.37
N VAL A 61 -1.10 8.88 11.68
CA VAL A 61 -0.20 9.62 12.58
C VAL A 61 0.35 8.70 13.66
N GLY A 62 1.65 8.70 13.87
CA GLY A 62 2.30 7.83 14.86
C GLY A 62 3.56 8.41 15.44
N ALA A 63 4.13 7.75 16.44
CA ALA A 63 5.43 8.13 17.00
C ALA A 63 6.56 7.90 16.00
N ASP A 64 6.41 6.91 15.15
CA ASP A 64 7.34 6.40 14.16
C ASP A 64 6.58 5.99 12.88
N TRP A 65 7.31 5.57 11.83
CA TRP A 65 6.74 5.08 10.58
C TRP A 65 5.75 3.93 10.82
N SER A 66 6.16 2.93 11.58
CA SER A 66 5.35 1.72 11.81
C SER A 66 4.03 2.03 12.52
N ALA A 67 4.05 2.96 13.49
CA ALA A 67 2.84 3.41 14.19
C ALA A 67 1.92 4.21 13.26
N ALA A 68 2.46 5.08 12.40
CA ALA A 68 1.69 5.84 11.44
C ALA A 68 1.04 4.93 10.38
N VAL A 69 1.76 3.95 9.85
CA VAL A 69 1.21 2.94 8.92
C VAL A 69 0.10 2.13 9.57
N ARG A 70 0.28 1.72 10.83
CA ARG A 70 -0.75 0.97 11.56
C ARG A 70 -2.02 1.79 11.75
N GLU A 71 -1.90 3.07 12.08
CA GLU A 71 -3.05 3.96 12.21
C GLU A 71 -3.74 4.21 10.88
N LEU A 72 -2.99 4.45 9.80
CA LEU A 72 -3.52 4.56 8.44
C LEU A 72 -4.36 3.32 8.08
N ARG A 73 -3.80 2.12 8.29
CA ARG A 73 -4.51 0.85 8.02
C ARG A 73 -5.73 0.64 8.89
N ALA A 74 -5.72 1.11 10.13
CA ALA A 74 -6.84 0.99 11.05
C ALA A 74 -8.02 1.92 10.68
N ASN A 75 -7.73 3.08 10.10
CA ASN A 75 -8.71 4.10 9.76
C ASN A 75 -9.21 3.99 8.31
N ALA A 76 -8.48 3.30 7.44
CA ALA A 76 -8.85 3.14 6.05
C ALA A 76 -10.09 2.23 5.89
N PRO A 77 -10.96 2.50 4.90
CA PRO A 77 -12.15 1.69 4.64
C PRO A 77 -11.85 0.33 3.99
N GLY A 78 -10.58 0.02 3.75
CA GLY A 78 -10.13 -1.22 3.13
C GLY A 78 -8.66 -1.51 3.36
N THR A 79 -8.11 -2.50 2.66
CA THR A 79 -6.71 -2.90 2.78
C THR A 79 -5.82 -1.95 1.99
N VAL A 80 -5.04 -1.13 2.68
CA VAL A 80 -4.09 -0.18 2.07
C VAL A 80 -2.85 -0.92 1.56
N LEU A 81 -2.57 -0.75 0.27
CA LEU A 81 -1.43 -1.34 -0.43
C LEU A 81 -0.35 -0.27 -0.64
N LEU A 82 0.51 -0.07 0.35
CA LEU A 82 1.63 0.89 0.27
C LEU A 82 2.72 0.45 -0.70
N ASP A 83 2.82 -0.85 -0.96
CA ASP A 83 3.76 -1.42 -1.92
C ASP A 83 3.41 -1.09 -3.39
N THR A 84 2.23 -0.55 -3.65
CA THR A 84 1.87 -0.02 -4.98
C THR A 84 2.35 1.41 -5.22
N ALA A 85 2.81 2.11 -4.17
CA ALA A 85 3.23 3.50 -4.28
C ALA A 85 4.34 3.70 -5.33
N GLU A 86 4.14 4.68 -6.18
CA GLU A 86 5.11 5.09 -7.21
C GLU A 86 5.95 6.28 -6.74
N GLN A 87 5.38 7.11 -5.89
CA GLN A 87 5.98 8.35 -5.41
C GLN A 87 6.01 8.41 -3.89
N LEU A 88 7.16 8.79 -3.32
CA LEU A 88 7.32 9.15 -1.91
C LEU A 88 7.73 10.62 -1.83
N VAL A 89 6.85 11.47 -1.32
CA VAL A 89 7.10 12.90 -1.17
C VAL A 89 7.52 13.18 0.27
N LEU A 90 8.76 13.62 0.44
CA LEU A 90 9.30 14.00 1.74
C LEU A 90 9.00 15.48 2.01
N CYS A 91 8.29 15.75 3.10
CA CYS A 91 8.06 17.09 3.63
C CYS A 91 8.88 17.31 4.92
N THR A 92 10.00 16.61 5.05
CA THR A 92 10.94 16.69 6.17
C THR A 92 12.35 16.36 5.70
N ASP A 93 13.36 16.93 6.34
CA ASP A 93 14.78 16.70 6.02
C ASP A 93 15.41 15.60 6.92
N GLU A 94 14.59 14.74 7.54
CA GLU A 94 15.07 13.72 8.47
C GLU A 94 15.47 12.42 7.75
N PRO A 95 16.78 12.13 7.60
CA PRO A 95 17.26 10.91 6.93
C PRO A 95 16.92 9.64 7.70
N GLU A 96 16.78 9.74 9.02
CA GLU A 96 16.45 8.61 9.89
C GLU A 96 15.01 8.10 9.61
N LEU A 97 14.07 9.01 9.41
CA LEU A 97 12.70 8.68 9.08
C LEU A 97 12.59 8.03 7.69
N LEU A 98 13.39 8.52 6.74
CA LEU A 98 13.48 7.91 5.41
C LEU A 98 14.07 6.50 5.49
N GLN A 99 15.09 6.30 6.30
CA GLN A 99 15.69 4.98 6.52
C GLN A 99 14.69 4.02 7.15
N GLU A 100 13.94 4.46 8.16
CA GLU A 100 12.90 3.66 8.82
C GLU A 100 11.82 3.23 7.81
N ALA A 101 11.30 4.16 7.00
CA ALA A 101 10.33 3.89 5.96
C ALA A 101 10.83 2.83 4.96
N ALA A 102 12.10 2.92 4.57
CA ALA A 102 12.69 2.00 3.61
C ALA A 102 13.01 0.62 4.18
N GLU A 103 13.39 0.54 5.46
CA GLU A 103 13.68 -0.72 6.14
C GLU A 103 12.41 -1.47 6.56
N SER A 104 11.27 -0.78 6.63
CA SER A 104 9.97 -1.38 7.00
C SER A 104 9.49 -2.45 6.02
N GLY A 105 9.87 -2.33 4.73
CA GLY A 105 9.40 -3.20 3.66
C GLY A 105 7.98 -2.87 3.17
N ASP A 106 7.35 -1.81 3.67
CA ASP A 106 6.03 -1.37 3.21
C ASP A 106 6.10 -0.73 1.81
N LEU A 107 7.22 -0.08 1.47
CA LEU A 107 7.43 0.59 0.20
C LEU A 107 8.35 -0.21 -0.72
N ARG A 108 8.12 -0.13 -2.03
CA ARG A 108 9.03 -0.72 -3.02
C ARG A 108 10.35 0.05 -3.07
N PRO A 109 11.50 -0.63 -3.25
CA PRO A 109 12.80 0.03 -3.42
C PRO A 109 12.86 0.98 -4.62
N ALA A 110 12.00 0.74 -5.63
CA ALA A 110 11.91 1.51 -6.86
C ALA A 110 11.01 2.75 -6.75
N VAL A 111 10.41 3.02 -5.58
CA VAL A 111 9.59 4.22 -5.37
C VAL A 111 10.45 5.46 -5.63
N GLN A 112 9.89 6.41 -6.40
CA GLN A 112 10.58 7.66 -6.71
C GLN A 112 10.49 8.62 -5.54
N LEU A 113 11.63 9.21 -5.17
CA LEU A 113 11.73 10.13 -4.06
C LEU A 113 11.59 11.57 -4.55
N ARG A 114 10.76 12.35 -3.89
CA ARG A 114 10.60 13.78 -4.14
C ARG A 114 10.68 14.54 -2.84
N HIS A 115 11.03 15.83 -2.92
CA HIS A 115 11.02 16.73 -1.78
C HIS A 115 9.97 17.83 -1.99
N ALA A 116 9.28 18.19 -0.91
CA ALA A 116 8.36 19.31 -0.88
C ALA A 116 8.45 20.03 0.46
N ASP A 117 8.30 21.36 0.43
CA ASP A 117 8.40 22.20 1.64
C ASP A 117 7.24 21.96 2.63
N ALA A 118 6.11 21.46 2.13
CA ALA A 118 4.93 21.17 2.94
C ALA A 118 4.03 20.10 2.28
N LEU A 119 3.16 19.52 3.08
CA LEU A 119 2.09 18.63 2.61
C LEU A 119 1.20 19.35 1.61
N ARG A 120 0.84 18.68 0.52
CA ARG A 120 0.03 19.23 -0.54
C ARG A 120 -1.29 18.47 -0.66
N GLY A 121 -2.34 19.19 -1.02
CA GLY A 121 -3.59 18.56 -1.47
C GLY A 121 -3.42 17.92 -2.86
N THR A 122 -4.42 17.17 -3.30
CA THR A 122 -4.40 16.40 -4.56
C THR A 122 -3.98 17.23 -5.77
N ASP A 123 -4.51 18.46 -5.91
CA ASP A 123 -4.22 19.33 -7.05
C ASP A 123 -2.76 19.84 -7.02
N GLY A 124 -2.31 20.31 -5.83
CA GLY A 124 -0.94 20.78 -5.66
C GLY A 124 0.11 19.66 -5.75
N LEU A 125 -0.29 18.43 -5.45
CA LEU A 125 0.55 17.24 -5.60
C LEU A 125 0.76 16.90 -7.07
N ALA A 126 -0.30 16.90 -7.87
CA ALA A 126 -0.22 16.68 -9.31
C ALA A 126 0.71 17.70 -9.99
N GLU A 127 0.62 18.99 -9.63
CA GLU A 127 1.51 20.03 -10.12
C GLU A 127 2.98 19.76 -9.74
N LEU A 128 3.25 19.38 -8.49
CA LEU A 128 4.58 19.01 -8.03
C LEU A 128 5.16 17.84 -8.82
N LEU A 129 4.36 16.81 -9.06
CA LEU A 129 4.78 15.60 -9.77
C LEU A 129 5.07 15.88 -11.25
N HIS A 130 4.36 16.83 -11.87
CA HIS A 130 4.61 17.24 -13.25
C HIS A 130 5.81 18.21 -13.38
N ALA A 131 6.04 19.04 -12.39
CA ALA A 131 7.08 20.08 -12.45
C ALA A 131 8.50 19.56 -12.19
N HIS A 132 8.63 18.44 -11.51
CA HIS A 132 9.93 17.91 -11.05
C HIS A 132 10.04 16.44 -11.42
N GLU A 133 10.85 16.11 -12.42
CA GLU A 133 11.32 14.73 -12.60
C GLU A 133 12.22 14.35 -11.42
N SER A 134 11.92 13.23 -10.78
CA SER A 134 12.79 12.69 -9.74
C SER A 134 13.88 11.85 -10.37
N ASP A 135 15.13 12.25 -10.19
CA ASP A 135 16.30 11.48 -10.64
C ASP A 135 16.67 10.34 -9.65
N TRP A 136 15.95 10.22 -8.53
CA TRP A 136 16.35 9.36 -7.42
C TRP A 136 15.25 8.39 -6.99
N THR A 137 15.61 7.11 -6.86
CA THR A 137 14.80 6.10 -6.20
C THR A 137 15.16 5.99 -4.73
N LEU A 138 14.25 5.45 -3.92
CA LEU A 138 14.49 5.17 -2.50
C LEU A 138 15.75 4.32 -2.30
N ALA A 139 15.95 3.29 -3.14
CA ALA A 139 17.12 2.41 -3.10
C ALA A 139 18.43 3.17 -3.32
N GLU A 140 18.46 4.12 -4.26
CA GLU A 140 19.67 4.92 -4.57
C GLU A 140 20.02 5.87 -3.44
N VAL A 141 19.02 6.52 -2.85
CA VAL A 141 19.23 7.43 -1.71
C VAL A 141 19.74 6.65 -0.50
N LEU A 142 19.15 5.50 -0.18
CA LEU A 142 19.64 4.64 0.90
C LEU A 142 21.05 4.13 0.67
N ALA A 143 21.37 3.73 -0.56
CA ALA A 143 22.74 3.31 -0.88
C ALA A 143 23.77 4.44 -0.69
N ARG A 144 23.36 5.70 -0.90
CA ARG A 144 24.21 6.87 -0.62
C ARG A 144 24.33 7.18 0.86
N LEU A 145 23.22 7.15 1.61
CA LEU A 145 23.22 7.35 3.06
C LEU A 145 24.12 6.31 3.75
N ARG A 146 24.01 5.04 3.39
CA ARG A 146 24.86 3.96 3.93
C ARG A 146 26.35 4.18 3.61
N ARG A 147 26.69 4.64 2.41
CA ARG A 147 28.08 4.96 2.04
C ARG A 147 28.61 6.17 2.79
N GLY A 148 27.78 7.20 2.99
CA GLY A 148 28.14 8.39 3.77
C GLY A 148 28.40 8.07 5.24
N LEU A 149 27.58 7.21 5.85
CA LEU A 149 27.79 6.75 7.22
C LEU A 149 29.05 5.88 7.37
N MET A 150 29.39 5.07 6.37
CA MET A 150 30.60 4.25 6.38
C MET A 150 31.87 5.09 6.15
N ALA A 151 31.79 6.22 5.46
CA ALA A 151 32.93 7.12 5.23
C ALA A 151 33.23 8.04 6.44
N ALA A 152 32.29 8.14 7.39
CA ALA A 152 32.42 8.97 8.60
C ALA A 152 32.91 8.20 9.84
N GLN A 153 33.17 6.87 9.71
CA GLN A 153 33.82 6.01 10.71
C GLN A 153 35.28 5.81 10.39
#